data_0502ac9483e74561942cda31e33977b0
#
_entry.id   0502ac9483e74561942cda31e33977b0
#
_cell.length_a   1.000
_cell.length_b   1.000
_cell.length_c   1.000
_cell.angle_alpha   90.00
_cell.angle_beta   90.00
_cell.angle_gamma   90.00
#
_symmetry.space_group_name_H-M   'P 1'
#
loop_
_entity.id
_entity.type
_entity.pdbx_description
1 polymer ?
#
loop_
_entity_poly.entity_id
_entity_poly.type
_entity_poly.pdbx_seq_one_letter_code
_entity_poly.pdbx_strand_id
1 'polypeptide(L)'
;MASGTIQLDAALMQAITDRRARVAVIGLGYVGLPLAVTAARAGFAVTGLDIDATKMTSLDAGTSYIDAVSDADLTAVAGRFDWSTDFARLAGADVIVICVPTPLTRQREPDLSFVETTTRTIAGHLRPGALVVLESTTWPGTTREVLIPILEAEGLKSGADIFVGFSPEREDPGNTSFRTATIPKIVAGEGAMAGDLTEAFYGAVVDTVVRVPDTATAEAVKITENIFRAVNIALVNELKVVYDAMGIDVWEVIRGAATKPFGYMPFYPGPGLGGHCIPIDPFYLTWRAREFDVPTRFIELAGEINTAMPRYVIDRLRAVLDGATGRGLNGADILLVGVAYKKNVSDMRESPAMRLMQLLEEAGAKAQFLDPHVPEIPPMREYGQFEARAAIAPEDVAAAGFDAVLIATDHDAVDYATLLDLGCPVVDTRNAIANRGLPLTQVTKV
;
A
#
# COMPACT_ATOMS: atom_id res chain seq x y z
N MET A 1 22.78 -35.39 -16.43
CA MET A 1 21.99 -34.45 -15.63
C MET A 1 21.57 -33.20 -16.42
N ALA A 2 22.32 -32.72 -17.40
CA ALA A 2 21.93 -31.55 -18.22
C ALA A 2 20.72 -31.76 -19.16
N SER A 3 20.43 -32.99 -19.58
CA SER A 3 19.34 -33.29 -20.53
C SER A 3 17.91 -33.18 -19.92
N GLY A 4 17.76 -33.37 -18.60
CA GLY A 4 16.45 -33.29 -17.93
C GLY A 4 15.99 -31.84 -17.66
N THR A 5 16.93 -30.95 -17.39
CA THR A 5 16.64 -29.54 -17.07
C THR A 5 16.12 -28.79 -18.31
N ILE A 6 16.75 -29.00 -19.47
CA ILE A 6 16.34 -28.39 -20.75
C ILE A 6 14.92 -28.80 -21.16
N GLN A 7 14.40 -29.92 -20.65
CA GLN A 7 13.08 -30.44 -20.97
C GLN A 7 11.97 -29.83 -20.07
N LEU A 8 12.29 -29.50 -18.81
CA LEU A 8 11.33 -28.91 -17.85
C LEU A 8 11.05 -27.45 -18.18
N ASP A 9 12.08 -26.67 -18.43
CA ASP A 9 11.99 -25.24 -18.78
C ASP A 9 11.26 -25.02 -20.12
N ALA A 10 11.60 -25.80 -21.15
CA ALA A 10 10.94 -25.73 -22.45
C ALA A 10 9.45 -26.11 -22.37
N ALA A 11 9.11 -27.11 -21.55
CA ALA A 11 7.73 -27.51 -21.33
C ALA A 11 6.91 -26.41 -20.62
N LEU A 12 7.49 -25.79 -19.59
CA LEU A 12 6.84 -24.67 -18.89
C LEU A 12 6.71 -23.44 -19.79
N MET A 13 7.77 -23.08 -20.53
CA MET A 13 7.76 -21.98 -21.50
C MET A 13 6.62 -22.16 -22.52
N GLN A 14 6.50 -23.37 -23.07
CA GLN A 14 5.41 -23.68 -24.02
C GLN A 14 4.03 -23.60 -23.34
N ALA A 15 3.89 -24.10 -22.11
CA ALA A 15 2.65 -24.04 -21.36
C ALA A 15 2.23 -22.58 -21.06
N ILE A 16 3.18 -21.71 -20.73
CA ILE A 16 2.94 -20.28 -20.53
C ILE A 16 2.53 -19.62 -21.84
N THR A 17 3.25 -19.86 -22.92
CA THR A 17 2.98 -19.29 -24.25
C THR A 17 1.57 -19.66 -24.75
N ASP A 18 1.19 -20.92 -24.57
CA ASP A 18 -0.13 -21.45 -24.97
C ASP A 18 -1.27 -21.13 -23.98
N ARG A 19 -0.97 -20.46 -22.85
CA ARG A 19 -1.92 -20.20 -21.74
C ARG A 19 -2.46 -21.50 -21.09
N ARG A 20 -1.71 -22.58 -21.17
CA ARG A 20 -2.05 -23.88 -20.55
C ARG A 20 -1.45 -24.05 -19.16
N ALA A 21 -0.48 -23.22 -18.79
CA ALA A 21 0.08 -23.21 -17.44
C ALA A 21 -1.01 -22.90 -16.41
N ARG A 22 -1.03 -23.67 -15.33
CA ARG A 22 -1.93 -23.47 -14.19
C ARG A 22 -1.25 -22.54 -13.20
N VAL A 23 -1.90 -21.44 -12.88
CA VAL A 23 -1.35 -20.40 -12.02
C VAL A 23 -1.99 -20.49 -10.63
N ALA A 24 -1.18 -20.48 -9.58
CA ALA A 24 -1.64 -20.28 -8.22
C ALA A 24 -1.20 -18.91 -7.72
N VAL A 25 -2.12 -18.14 -7.14
CA VAL A 25 -1.81 -16.86 -6.49
C VAL A 25 -2.12 -16.99 -5.01
N ILE A 26 -1.11 -16.79 -4.15
CA ILE A 26 -1.22 -16.94 -2.70
C ILE A 26 -1.28 -15.56 -2.03
N GLY A 27 -2.33 -15.33 -1.26
CA GLY A 27 -2.65 -14.04 -0.66
C GLY A 27 -3.54 -13.22 -1.59
N LEU A 28 -4.87 -13.30 -1.37
CA LEU A 28 -5.87 -12.59 -2.17
C LEU A 28 -6.21 -11.24 -1.54
N GLY A 29 -5.18 -10.43 -1.26
CA GLY A 29 -5.30 -9.04 -0.82
C GLY A 29 -5.29 -8.07 -2.00
N TYR A 30 -4.93 -6.81 -1.70
CA TYR A 30 -4.86 -5.69 -2.67
C TYR A 30 -3.86 -5.91 -3.83
N VAL A 31 -2.96 -6.88 -3.71
CA VAL A 31 -2.01 -7.28 -4.76
C VAL A 31 -2.49 -8.53 -5.48
N GLY A 32 -2.75 -9.60 -4.72
CA GLY A 32 -2.98 -10.91 -5.32
C GLY A 32 -4.33 -11.07 -6.01
N LEU A 33 -5.42 -10.46 -5.51
CA LEU A 33 -6.71 -10.57 -6.19
C LEU A 33 -6.73 -9.86 -7.55
N PRO A 34 -6.23 -8.61 -7.71
CA PRO A 34 -6.08 -7.98 -9.02
C PRO A 34 -5.20 -8.77 -9.98
N LEU A 35 -4.08 -9.32 -9.50
CA LEU A 35 -3.19 -10.16 -10.31
C LEU A 35 -3.91 -11.43 -10.78
N ALA A 36 -4.61 -12.15 -9.88
CA ALA A 36 -5.33 -13.36 -10.20
C ALA A 36 -6.40 -13.12 -11.27
N VAL A 37 -7.17 -12.03 -11.14
CA VAL A 37 -8.18 -11.62 -12.13
C VAL A 37 -7.51 -11.26 -13.46
N THR A 38 -6.40 -10.53 -13.45
CA THR A 38 -5.67 -10.13 -14.68
C THR A 38 -5.08 -11.35 -15.39
N ALA A 39 -4.49 -12.30 -14.66
CA ALA A 39 -3.99 -13.55 -15.24
C ALA A 39 -5.11 -14.43 -15.82
N ALA A 40 -6.27 -14.51 -15.15
CA ALA A 40 -7.42 -15.23 -15.65
C ALA A 40 -7.99 -14.59 -16.94
N ARG A 41 -8.02 -13.26 -17.03
CA ARG A 41 -8.36 -12.52 -18.25
C ARG A 41 -7.39 -12.77 -19.38
N ALA A 42 -6.10 -12.91 -19.07
CA ALA A 42 -5.07 -13.25 -20.03
C ALA A 42 -5.20 -14.70 -20.58
N GLY A 43 -6.11 -15.50 -20.01
CA GLY A 43 -6.47 -16.83 -20.49
C GLY A 43 -5.94 -17.98 -19.65
N PHE A 44 -5.21 -17.74 -18.57
CA PHE A 44 -4.74 -18.78 -17.67
C PHE A 44 -5.87 -19.36 -16.81
N ALA A 45 -5.73 -20.64 -16.41
CA ALA A 45 -6.49 -21.21 -15.31
C ALA A 45 -5.81 -20.80 -14.01
N VAL A 46 -6.52 -20.06 -13.16
CA VAL A 46 -5.96 -19.47 -11.94
C VAL A 46 -6.67 -20.03 -10.71
N THR A 47 -5.89 -20.43 -9.70
CA THR A 47 -6.38 -20.78 -8.37
C THR A 47 -5.86 -19.75 -7.37
N GLY A 48 -6.76 -19.01 -6.76
CA GLY A 48 -6.43 -18.12 -5.65
C GLY A 48 -6.42 -18.88 -4.32
N LEU A 49 -5.39 -18.66 -3.50
CA LEU A 49 -5.26 -19.28 -2.19
C LEU A 49 -5.11 -18.20 -1.11
N ASP A 50 -5.94 -18.28 -0.09
CA ASP A 50 -5.83 -17.40 1.10
C ASP A 50 -6.24 -18.17 2.35
N ILE A 51 -5.69 -17.79 3.49
CA ILE A 51 -6.05 -18.39 4.79
C ILE A 51 -7.37 -17.86 5.34
N ASP A 52 -7.85 -16.73 4.82
CA ASP A 52 -9.03 -16.03 5.30
C ASP A 52 -10.30 -16.58 4.62
N ALA A 53 -11.09 -17.36 5.35
CA ALA A 53 -12.32 -17.95 4.87
C ALA A 53 -13.41 -16.89 4.56
N THR A 54 -13.32 -15.69 5.14
CA THR A 54 -14.31 -14.60 4.86
C THR A 54 -14.16 -14.09 3.43
N LYS A 55 -12.95 -14.03 2.91
CA LYS A 55 -12.68 -13.71 1.51
C LYS A 55 -13.29 -14.76 0.56
N MET A 56 -13.16 -16.04 0.92
CA MET A 56 -13.77 -17.13 0.13
C MET A 56 -15.29 -16.95 0.06
N THR A 57 -15.92 -16.66 1.21
CA THR A 57 -17.37 -16.42 1.27
C THR A 57 -17.78 -15.24 0.38
N SER A 58 -17.02 -14.14 0.36
CA SER A 58 -17.30 -12.99 -0.50
C SER A 58 -17.17 -13.34 -1.97
N LEU A 59 -16.10 -14.05 -2.35
CA LEU A 59 -15.89 -14.49 -3.72
C LEU A 59 -16.96 -15.50 -4.19
N ASP A 60 -17.42 -16.42 -3.30
CA ASP A 60 -18.52 -17.34 -3.56
C ASP A 60 -19.83 -16.59 -3.83
N ALA A 61 -20.03 -15.44 -3.18
CA ALA A 61 -21.15 -14.56 -3.45
C ALA A 61 -20.99 -13.70 -4.70
N GLY A 62 -19.84 -13.77 -5.39
CA GLY A 62 -19.50 -12.92 -6.53
C GLY A 62 -19.26 -11.45 -6.16
N THR A 63 -18.97 -11.18 -4.90
CA THR A 63 -18.78 -9.83 -4.36
C THR A 63 -17.29 -9.57 -4.06
N SER A 64 -16.78 -8.46 -4.56
CA SER A 64 -15.43 -8.01 -4.25
C SER A 64 -15.37 -7.35 -2.86
N TYR A 65 -14.24 -7.52 -2.19
CA TYR A 65 -13.90 -6.88 -0.92
C TYR A 65 -12.77 -5.86 -1.04
N ILE A 66 -12.37 -5.52 -2.28
CA ILE A 66 -11.35 -4.49 -2.55
C ILE A 66 -11.78 -3.60 -3.72
N ASP A 67 -11.47 -2.30 -3.62
CA ASP A 67 -11.87 -1.30 -4.62
C ASP A 67 -11.25 -1.50 -6.01
N ALA A 68 -10.07 -2.14 -6.08
CA ALA A 68 -9.33 -2.37 -7.32
C ALA A 68 -9.95 -3.45 -8.24
N VAL A 69 -10.85 -4.27 -7.73
CA VAL A 69 -11.54 -5.33 -8.47
C VAL A 69 -13.04 -5.18 -8.27
N SER A 70 -13.81 -5.02 -9.34
CA SER A 70 -15.26 -4.93 -9.25
C SER A 70 -15.92 -6.33 -9.33
N ASP A 71 -17.20 -6.44 -8.90
CA ASP A 71 -17.99 -7.66 -9.05
C ASP A 71 -18.11 -8.08 -10.51
N ALA A 72 -18.18 -7.11 -11.43
CA ALA A 72 -18.16 -7.37 -12.87
C ALA A 72 -16.84 -8.00 -13.33
N ASP A 73 -15.72 -7.61 -12.73
CA ASP A 73 -14.40 -8.18 -13.01
C ASP A 73 -14.35 -9.66 -12.59
N LEU A 74 -14.88 -9.99 -11.41
CA LEU A 74 -15.00 -11.37 -10.92
C LEU A 74 -15.89 -12.21 -11.84
N THR A 75 -17.05 -11.68 -12.21
CA THR A 75 -17.99 -12.35 -13.13
C THR A 75 -17.33 -12.66 -14.47
N ALA A 76 -16.54 -11.73 -15.00
CA ALA A 76 -15.88 -11.89 -16.31
C ALA A 76 -14.84 -13.02 -16.34
N VAL A 77 -14.34 -13.46 -15.20
CA VAL A 77 -13.31 -14.52 -15.08
C VAL A 77 -13.80 -15.80 -14.40
N ALA A 78 -15.09 -15.91 -14.06
CA ALA A 78 -15.67 -17.02 -13.30
C ALA A 78 -15.38 -18.43 -13.86
N GLY A 79 -15.12 -18.55 -15.17
CA GLY A 79 -14.77 -19.83 -15.79
C GLY A 79 -13.28 -20.18 -15.75
N ARG A 80 -12.41 -19.29 -15.25
CA ARG A 80 -10.95 -19.43 -15.27
C ARG A 80 -10.28 -19.11 -13.93
N PHE A 81 -11.02 -18.51 -13.01
CA PHE A 81 -10.55 -18.18 -11.66
C PHE A 81 -11.40 -18.94 -10.66
N ASP A 82 -10.74 -19.74 -9.84
CA ASP A 82 -11.29 -20.36 -8.65
C ASP A 82 -10.45 -20.02 -7.42
N TRP A 83 -10.95 -20.35 -6.22
CA TRP A 83 -10.32 -19.99 -4.96
C TRP A 83 -10.52 -21.06 -3.89
N SER A 84 -9.62 -21.11 -2.90
CA SER A 84 -9.67 -22.08 -1.83
C SER A 84 -8.82 -21.67 -0.62
N THR A 85 -9.14 -22.21 0.54
CA THR A 85 -8.24 -22.23 1.71
C THR A 85 -7.39 -23.50 1.76
N ASP A 86 -7.60 -24.46 0.85
CA ASP A 86 -6.85 -25.72 0.79
C ASP A 86 -5.58 -25.58 -0.06
N PHE A 87 -4.44 -25.48 0.62
CA PHE A 87 -3.12 -25.36 -0.02
C PHE A 87 -2.63 -26.66 -0.69
N ALA A 88 -3.26 -27.81 -0.50
CA ALA A 88 -2.94 -29.02 -1.27
C ALA A 88 -3.15 -28.83 -2.78
N ARG A 89 -3.96 -27.85 -3.18
CA ARG A 89 -4.18 -27.48 -4.60
C ARG A 89 -2.92 -26.94 -5.30
N LEU A 90 -1.89 -26.52 -4.53
CA LEU A 90 -0.58 -26.14 -5.08
C LEU A 90 0.09 -27.25 -5.86
N ALA A 91 -0.13 -28.54 -5.50
CA ALA A 91 0.43 -29.67 -6.23
C ALA A 91 0.06 -29.70 -7.73
N GLY A 92 -0.97 -28.96 -8.11
CA GLY A 92 -1.40 -28.80 -9.49
C GLY A 92 -0.79 -27.60 -10.24
N ALA A 93 -0.12 -26.67 -9.57
CA ALA A 93 0.32 -25.41 -10.16
C ALA A 93 1.64 -25.53 -10.95
N ASP A 94 1.71 -24.82 -12.07
CA ASP A 94 2.91 -24.65 -12.89
C ASP A 94 3.63 -23.34 -12.58
N VAL A 95 2.86 -22.30 -12.25
CA VAL A 95 3.36 -20.99 -11.80
C VAL A 95 2.70 -20.66 -10.46
N ILE A 96 3.50 -20.33 -9.46
CA ILE A 96 3.03 -19.99 -8.11
C ILE A 96 3.51 -18.58 -7.77
N VAL A 97 2.58 -17.67 -7.48
CA VAL A 97 2.90 -16.27 -7.15
C VAL A 97 2.55 -16.00 -5.68
N ILE A 98 3.51 -15.43 -4.95
CA ILE A 98 3.40 -15.14 -3.51
C ILE A 98 3.11 -13.65 -3.33
N CYS A 99 1.90 -13.33 -2.83
CA CYS A 99 1.41 -11.97 -2.59
C CYS A 99 0.99 -11.78 -1.11
N VAL A 100 1.73 -12.37 -0.18
CA VAL A 100 1.41 -12.29 1.24
C VAL A 100 1.94 -11.01 1.90
N PRO A 101 1.35 -10.56 3.02
CA PRO A 101 1.82 -9.37 3.73
C PRO A 101 3.27 -9.49 4.23
N THR A 102 3.95 -8.34 4.26
CA THR A 102 5.30 -8.18 4.80
C THR A 102 5.33 -6.96 5.74
N PRO A 103 4.76 -7.08 6.95
CA PRO A 103 4.70 -5.98 7.90
C PRO A 103 6.06 -5.75 8.58
N LEU A 104 6.16 -4.63 9.34
CA LEU A 104 7.22 -4.43 10.31
C LEU A 104 6.78 -4.92 11.70
N THR A 105 7.77 -5.32 12.51
CA THR A 105 7.60 -5.48 13.95
C THR A 105 7.43 -4.11 14.64
N ARG A 106 7.10 -4.10 15.93
CA ARG A 106 7.06 -2.85 16.72
C ARG A 106 8.41 -2.13 16.77
N GLN A 107 9.51 -2.85 16.61
CA GLN A 107 10.87 -2.32 16.56
C GLN A 107 11.28 -1.83 15.16
N ARG A 108 10.34 -1.82 14.21
CA ARG A 108 10.57 -1.48 12.79
C ARG A 108 11.56 -2.41 12.09
N GLU A 109 11.57 -3.68 12.47
CA GLU A 109 12.30 -4.74 11.79
C GLU A 109 11.38 -5.49 10.82
N PRO A 110 11.87 -5.97 9.68
CA PRO A 110 11.10 -6.78 8.75
C PRO A 110 10.51 -8.05 9.39
N ASP A 111 9.22 -8.29 9.19
CA ASP A 111 8.57 -9.54 9.59
C ASP A 111 8.26 -10.38 8.34
N LEU A 112 9.13 -11.34 8.03
CA LEU A 112 8.97 -12.26 6.92
C LEU A 112 8.22 -13.56 7.29
N SER A 113 7.65 -13.66 8.48
CA SER A 113 6.99 -14.90 8.95
C SER A 113 5.93 -15.41 7.99
N PHE A 114 5.16 -14.50 7.35
CA PHE A 114 4.17 -14.88 6.34
C PHE A 114 4.84 -15.44 5.07
N VAL A 115 5.89 -14.79 4.57
CA VAL A 115 6.64 -15.24 3.39
C VAL A 115 7.27 -16.61 3.68
N GLU A 116 7.97 -16.75 4.79
CA GLU A 116 8.63 -18.02 5.17
C GLU A 116 7.64 -19.16 5.34
N THR A 117 6.53 -18.92 6.07
CA THR A 117 5.51 -19.95 6.29
C THR A 117 4.86 -20.38 4.99
N THR A 118 4.51 -19.42 4.14
CA THR A 118 3.96 -19.68 2.81
C THR A 118 4.96 -20.46 1.94
N THR A 119 6.23 -20.07 1.96
CA THR A 119 7.28 -20.74 1.20
C THR A 119 7.49 -22.18 1.65
N ARG A 120 7.46 -22.47 2.97
CA ARG A 120 7.49 -23.85 3.51
C ARG A 120 6.28 -24.66 3.04
N THR A 121 5.10 -24.04 3.04
CA THR A 121 3.89 -24.71 2.52
C THR A 121 4.03 -25.04 1.03
N ILE A 122 4.55 -24.09 0.24
CA ILE A 122 4.82 -24.31 -1.19
C ILE A 122 5.80 -25.47 -1.37
N ALA A 123 6.93 -25.48 -0.64
CA ALA A 123 7.97 -26.49 -0.76
C ALA A 123 7.42 -27.91 -0.61
N GLY A 124 6.50 -28.13 0.37
CA GLY A 124 5.85 -29.43 0.58
C GLY A 124 4.92 -29.91 -0.54
N HIS A 125 4.54 -29.02 -1.47
CA HIS A 125 3.66 -29.33 -2.61
C HIS A 125 4.32 -29.11 -3.99
N LEU A 126 5.57 -28.64 -3.99
CA LEU A 126 6.28 -28.25 -5.18
C LEU A 126 6.64 -29.45 -6.04
N ARG A 127 6.55 -29.31 -7.36
CA ARG A 127 6.95 -30.34 -8.31
C ARG A 127 8.03 -29.81 -9.27
N PRO A 128 8.84 -30.70 -9.84
CA PRO A 128 9.81 -30.31 -10.86
C PRO A 128 9.14 -29.56 -12.03
N GLY A 129 9.83 -28.52 -12.50
CA GLY A 129 9.38 -27.65 -13.59
C GLY A 129 8.54 -26.46 -13.15
N ALA A 130 8.22 -26.29 -11.87
CA ALA A 130 7.43 -25.15 -11.41
C ALA A 130 8.24 -23.85 -11.36
N LEU A 131 7.58 -22.73 -11.68
CA LEU A 131 8.06 -21.36 -11.45
C LEU A 131 7.43 -20.81 -10.16
N VAL A 132 8.24 -20.35 -9.21
CA VAL A 132 7.80 -19.64 -8.01
C VAL A 132 8.23 -18.19 -8.11
N VAL A 133 7.30 -17.25 -7.98
CA VAL A 133 7.57 -15.81 -8.05
C VAL A 133 7.15 -15.14 -6.75
N LEU A 134 8.06 -14.38 -6.15
CA LEU A 134 7.74 -13.52 -5.02
C LEU A 134 7.32 -12.13 -5.55
N GLU A 135 6.13 -11.65 -5.15
CA GLU A 135 5.68 -10.27 -5.39
C GLU A 135 5.66 -9.42 -4.12
N SER A 136 5.63 -10.06 -2.95
CA SER A 136 5.67 -9.33 -1.69
C SER A 136 6.92 -8.46 -1.59
N THR A 137 6.77 -7.22 -1.10
CA THR A 137 7.90 -6.29 -0.93
C THR A 137 8.81 -6.77 0.19
N THR A 138 10.10 -6.86 -0.10
CA THR A 138 11.14 -7.34 0.81
C THR A 138 12.45 -6.57 0.59
N TRP A 139 13.50 -6.82 1.42
CA TRP A 139 14.81 -6.22 1.20
C TRP A 139 15.56 -6.89 0.03
N PRO A 140 16.49 -6.19 -0.63
CA PRO A 140 17.30 -6.75 -1.69
C PRO A 140 18.11 -7.97 -1.23
N GLY A 141 17.89 -9.12 -1.89
CA GLY A 141 18.50 -10.41 -1.57
C GLY A 141 17.56 -11.41 -0.93
N THR A 142 16.34 -11.03 -0.52
CA THR A 142 15.39 -11.93 0.15
C THR A 142 15.07 -13.18 -0.68
N THR A 143 14.84 -13.03 -1.97
CA THR A 143 14.54 -14.18 -2.85
C THR A 143 15.66 -15.22 -2.79
N ARG A 144 16.90 -14.78 -2.87
CA ARG A 144 18.07 -15.66 -2.88
C ARG A 144 18.41 -16.22 -1.50
N GLU A 145 18.32 -15.40 -0.48
CA GLU A 145 18.83 -15.72 0.86
C GLU A 145 17.79 -16.40 1.76
N VAL A 146 16.50 -16.15 1.50
CA VAL A 146 15.41 -16.70 2.32
C VAL A 146 14.54 -17.66 1.52
N LEU A 147 14.01 -17.23 0.38
CA LEU A 147 13.03 -18.03 -0.37
C LEU A 147 13.64 -19.33 -0.91
N ILE A 148 14.75 -19.21 -1.65
CA ILE A 148 15.40 -20.37 -2.29
C ILE A 148 15.83 -21.44 -1.30
N PRO A 149 16.53 -21.15 -0.18
CA PRO A 149 16.89 -22.16 0.79
C PRO A 149 15.69 -22.94 1.36
N ILE A 150 14.54 -22.27 1.56
CA ILE A 150 13.32 -22.93 2.04
C ILE A 150 12.73 -23.83 0.96
N LEU A 151 12.67 -23.38 -0.29
CA LEU A 151 12.16 -24.18 -1.42
C LEU A 151 13.02 -25.43 -1.68
N GLU A 152 14.34 -25.31 -1.49
CA GLU A 152 15.28 -26.42 -1.70
C GLU A 152 15.32 -27.44 -0.56
N ALA A 153 14.72 -27.12 0.60
CA ALA A 153 14.76 -27.99 1.78
C ALA A 153 14.15 -29.39 1.52
N GLU A 154 13.20 -29.49 0.60
CA GLU A 154 12.56 -30.75 0.18
C GLU A 154 13.30 -31.48 -0.95
N GLY A 155 14.50 -31.04 -1.29
CA GLY A 155 15.43 -31.73 -2.20
C GLY A 155 15.40 -31.29 -3.66
N LEU A 156 14.49 -30.40 -4.07
CA LEU A 156 14.48 -29.76 -5.38
C LEU A 156 15.55 -28.65 -5.44
N LYS A 157 16.11 -28.40 -6.62
CA LYS A 157 17.17 -27.40 -6.83
C LYS A 157 16.71 -26.27 -7.74
N SER A 158 16.88 -25.03 -7.27
CA SER A 158 16.64 -23.82 -8.06
C SER A 158 17.57 -23.76 -9.25
N GLY A 159 17.02 -23.43 -10.42
CA GLY A 159 17.75 -23.38 -11.70
C GLY A 159 17.97 -24.73 -12.36
N ALA A 160 17.58 -25.83 -11.70
CA ALA A 160 17.66 -27.19 -12.26
C ALA A 160 16.29 -27.88 -12.25
N ASP A 161 15.67 -28.00 -11.09
CA ASP A 161 14.38 -28.69 -10.91
C ASP A 161 13.21 -27.70 -10.83
N ILE A 162 13.45 -26.51 -10.27
CA ILE A 162 12.46 -25.42 -10.13
C ILE A 162 13.07 -24.11 -10.56
N PHE A 163 12.22 -23.13 -10.85
CA PHE A 163 12.62 -21.79 -11.25
C PHE A 163 12.09 -20.76 -10.25
N VAL A 164 12.90 -19.76 -9.89
CA VAL A 164 12.53 -18.76 -8.91
C VAL A 164 12.71 -17.37 -9.48
N GLY A 165 11.66 -16.56 -9.41
CA GLY A 165 11.63 -15.20 -9.88
C GLY A 165 11.16 -14.21 -8.81
N PHE A 166 11.30 -12.93 -9.12
CA PHE A 166 10.77 -11.81 -8.36
C PHE A 166 10.14 -10.78 -9.30
N SER A 167 9.00 -10.24 -8.88
CA SER A 167 8.35 -9.15 -9.61
C SER A 167 7.60 -8.25 -8.63
N PRO A 168 8.09 -7.03 -8.36
CA PRO A 168 7.45 -6.14 -7.39
C PRO A 168 6.08 -5.67 -7.87
N GLU A 169 5.14 -5.54 -6.93
CA GLU A 169 3.89 -4.87 -7.17
C GLU A 169 4.09 -3.35 -7.19
N ARG A 170 3.48 -2.66 -8.17
CA ARG A 170 3.62 -1.22 -8.41
C ARG A 170 2.29 -0.48 -8.50
N GLU A 171 1.19 -1.09 -8.09
CA GLU A 171 -0.12 -0.46 -8.08
C GLU A 171 -0.19 0.71 -7.09
N ASP A 172 -1.02 1.67 -7.43
CA ASP A 172 -1.38 2.80 -6.60
C ASP A 172 -2.89 2.76 -6.31
N PRO A 173 -3.33 2.25 -5.16
CA PRO A 173 -4.75 2.14 -4.82
C PRO A 173 -5.49 3.46 -5.02
N GLY A 174 -6.67 3.40 -5.64
CA GLY A 174 -7.47 4.59 -5.98
C GLY A 174 -7.00 5.35 -7.23
N ASN A 175 -5.96 4.91 -7.93
CA ASN A 175 -5.55 5.48 -9.20
C ASN A 175 -6.49 4.99 -10.33
N THR A 176 -7.16 5.91 -11.01
CA THR A 176 -8.09 5.59 -12.11
C THR A 176 -7.41 5.56 -13.49
N SER A 177 -6.20 6.12 -13.59
CA SER A 177 -5.47 6.25 -14.86
C SER A 177 -4.58 5.05 -15.16
N PHE A 178 -4.15 4.31 -14.13
CA PHE A 178 -3.27 3.16 -14.26
C PHE A 178 -3.90 1.93 -13.57
N ARG A 179 -3.77 0.77 -14.21
CA ARG A 179 -4.27 -0.52 -13.71
C ARG A 179 -3.15 -1.54 -13.79
N THR A 180 -3.26 -2.68 -13.09
CA THR A 180 -2.28 -3.79 -13.09
C THR A 180 -1.75 -4.10 -14.49
N ALA A 181 -2.63 -4.21 -15.48
CA ALA A 181 -2.25 -4.55 -16.86
C ALA A 181 -1.41 -3.47 -17.56
N THR A 182 -1.58 -2.17 -17.22
CA THR A 182 -0.97 -1.05 -17.96
C THR A 182 0.29 -0.49 -17.29
N ILE A 183 0.55 -0.82 -16.03
CA ILE A 183 1.77 -0.40 -15.33
C ILE A 183 2.92 -1.28 -15.79
N PRO A 184 4.06 -0.72 -16.29
CA PRO A 184 5.21 -1.52 -16.64
C PRO A 184 5.69 -2.38 -15.47
N LYS A 185 5.71 -3.71 -15.64
CA LYS A 185 6.06 -4.67 -14.59
C LYS A 185 7.56 -4.97 -14.63
N ILE A 186 8.24 -4.77 -13.51
CA ILE A 186 9.65 -5.17 -13.35
C ILE A 186 9.69 -6.67 -13.10
N VAL A 187 10.59 -7.39 -13.75
CA VAL A 187 10.76 -8.84 -13.55
C VAL A 187 12.22 -9.23 -13.49
N ALA A 188 12.51 -10.26 -12.70
CA ALA A 188 13.81 -10.89 -12.64
C ALA A 188 13.69 -12.38 -12.30
N GLY A 189 14.73 -13.13 -12.53
CA GLY A 189 14.84 -14.54 -12.11
C GLY A 189 16.22 -14.87 -11.60
N GLU A 190 16.32 -15.87 -10.74
CA GLU A 190 17.59 -16.43 -10.32
C GLU A 190 18.15 -17.34 -11.42
N GLY A 191 19.06 -16.73 -12.22
CA GLY A 191 19.59 -17.29 -13.45
C GLY A 191 18.76 -16.95 -14.70
N ALA A 192 19.37 -17.16 -15.88
CA ALA A 192 18.81 -16.73 -17.16
C ALA A 192 17.43 -17.35 -17.43
N MET A 193 17.30 -18.66 -17.22
CA MET A 193 16.08 -19.41 -17.53
C MET A 193 14.90 -19.00 -16.62
N ALA A 194 15.13 -18.84 -15.31
CA ALA A 194 14.11 -18.33 -14.40
C ALA A 194 13.66 -16.93 -14.82
N GLY A 195 14.60 -16.09 -15.27
CA GLY A 195 14.28 -14.76 -15.82
C GLY A 195 13.44 -14.83 -17.09
N ASP A 196 13.77 -15.72 -18.03
CA ASP A 196 13.01 -15.91 -19.28
C ASP A 196 11.60 -16.39 -19.02
N LEU A 197 11.42 -17.33 -18.09
CA LEU A 197 10.11 -17.85 -17.69
C LEU A 197 9.26 -16.78 -16.97
N THR A 198 9.88 -16.01 -16.06
CA THR A 198 9.21 -14.90 -15.35
C THR A 198 8.77 -13.82 -16.34
N GLU A 199 9.66 -13.43 -17.26
CA GLU A 199 9.35 -12.46 -18.32
C GLU A 199 8.23 -12.96 -19.24
N ALA A 200 8.25 -14.22 -19.65
CA ALA A 200 7.21 -14.82 -20.47
C ALA A 200 5.86 -14.85 -19.76
N PHE A 201 5.82 -15.21 -18.48
CA PHE A 201 4.59 -15.22 -17.69
C PHE A 201 3.99 -13.83 -17.58
N TYR A 202 4.77 -12.83 -17.10
CA TYR A 202 4.24 -11.47 -16.96
C TYR A 202 3.96 -10.79 -18.30
N GLY A 203 4.75 -11.05 -19.33
CA GLY A 203 4.50 -10.55 -20.69
C GLY A 203 3.20 -11.11 -21.31
N ALA A 204 2.68 -12.20 -20.72
CA ALA A 204 1.38 -12.74 -21.04
C ALA A 204 0.22 -12.09 -20.28
N VAL A 205 0.51 -11.41 -19.16
CA VAL A 205 -0.46 -10.87 -18.20
C VAL A 205 -0.58 -9.34 -18.28
N VAL A 206 0.54 -8.63 -18.54
CA VAL A 206 0.60 -7.16 -18.58
C VAL A 206 1.12 -6.66 -19.92
N ASP A 207 0.84 -5.38 -20.23
CA ASP A 207 1.19 -4.77 -21.51
C ASP A 207 2.69 -4.56 -21.72
N THR A 208 3.42 -4.30 -20.64
CA THR A 208 4.86 -3.97 -20.70
C THR A 208 5.61 -4.64 -19.56
N VAL A 209 6.68 -5.36 -19.91
CA VAL A 209 7.60 -5.97 -18.97
C VAL A 209 8.98 -5.35 -19.12
N VAL A 210 9.63 -5.05 -18.01
CA VAL A 210 10.99 -4.55 -17.94
C VAL A 210 11.83 -5.53 -17.14
N ARG A 211 12.68 -6.28 -17.86
CA ARG A 211 13.60 -7.22 -17.22
C ARG A 211 14.81 -6.52 -16.62
N VAL A 212 15.16 -6.90 -15.40
CA VAL A 212 16.40 -6.49 -14.73
C VAL A 212 17.31 -7.70 -14.50
N PRO A 213 18.62 -7.49 -14.21
CA PRO A 213 19.60 -8.58 -14.23
C PRO A 213 19.34 -9.73 -13.25
N ASP A 214 18.87 -9.42 -12.05
CA ASP A 214 18.65 -10.38 -10.97
C ASP A 214 17.54 -9.93 -10.00
N THR A 215 17.11 -10.85 -9.13
CA THR A 215 16.04 -10.61 -8.18
C THR A 215 16.37 -9.52 -7.18
N ALA A 216 17.63 -9.42 -6.70
CA ALA A 216 18.05 -8.39 -5.77
C ALA A 216 17.92 -6.98 -6.39
N THR A 217 18.23 -6.84 -7.68
CA THR A 217 18.00 -5.60 -8.42
C THR A 217 16.51 -5.26 -8.51
N ALA A 218 15.64 -6.24 -8.80
CA ALA A 218 14.19 -6.02 -8.87
C ALA A 218 13.60 -5.64 -7.51
N GLU A 219 14.04 -6.28 -6.43
CA GLU A 219 13.70 -5.95 -5.03
C GLU A 219 14.14 -4.51 -4.69
N ALA A 220 15.37 -4.13 -5.09
CA ALA A 220 15.91 -2.78 -4.88
C ALA A 220 15.12 -1.70 -5.64
N VAL A 221 14.63 -1.97 -6.85
CA VAL A 221 13.80 -1.03 -7.62
C VAL A 221 12.58 -0.62 -6.82
N LYS A 222 11.82 -1.58 -6.27
CA LYS A 222 10.61 -1.30 -5.48
C LYS A 222 10.91 -0.45 -4.26
N ILE A 223 11.93 -0.83 -3.50
CA ILE A 223 12.35 -0.09 -2.30
C ILE A 223 12.76 1.34 -2.68
N THR A 224 13.51 1.51 -3.77
CA THR A 224 13.96 2.84 -4.25
C THR A 224 12.76 3.74 -4.58
N GLU A 225 11.73 3.22 -5.26
CA GLU A 225 10.52 3.97 -5.59
C GLU A 225 9.81 4.47 -4.32
N ASN A 226 9.70 3.64 -3.30
CA ASN A 226 9.04 4.01 -2.05
C ASN A 226 9.89 4.94 -1.18
N ILE A 227 11.22 4.76 -1.15
CA ILE A 227 12.15 5.70 -0.51
C ILE A 227 12.06 7.07 -1.18
N PHE A 228 12.05 7.14 -2.52
CA PHE A 228 11.91 8.40 -3.25
C PHE A 228 10.66 9.17 -2.80
N ARG A 229 9.52 8.48 -2.69
CA ARG A 229 8.28 9.10 -2.19
C ARG A 229 8.41 9.55 -0.73
N ALA A 230 8.88 8.68 0.16
CA ALA A 230 9.00 8.96 1.59
C ALA A 230 9.89 10.19 1.87
N VAL A 231 11.05 10.27 1.20
CA VAL A 231 12.02 11.38 1.34
C VAL A 231 11.45 12.69 0.79
N ASN A 232 10.80 12.67 -0.38
CA ASN A 232 10.24 13.89 -0.97
C ASN A 232 9.02 14.40 -0.19
N ILE A 233 8.20 13.51 0.38
CA ILE A 233 7.13 13.91 1.30
C ILE A 233 7.71 14.51 2.57
N ALA A 234 8.76 13.94 3.15
CA ALA A 234 9.45 14.50 4.31
C ALA A 234 10.00 15.90 4.00
N LEU A 235 10.61 16.09 2.83
CA LEU A 235 11.12 17.40 2.40
C LEU A 235 10.00 18.45 2.37
N VAL A 236 8.85 18.16 1.75
CA VAL A 236 7.76 19.15 1.70
C VAL A 236 7.07 19.35 3.04
N ASN A 237 7.05 18.35 3.92
CA ASN A 237 6.60 18.48 5.30
C ASN A 237 7.54 19.39 6.13
N GLU A 238 8.84 19.23 5.99
CA GLU A 238 9.83 20.14 6.61
C GLU A 238 9.69 21.55 6.07
N LEU A 239 9.58 21.72 4.74
CA LEU A 239 9.36 23.03 4.12
C LEU A 239 8.04 23.67 4.59
N LYS A 240 6.99 22.86 4.84
CA LYS A 240 5.74 23.37 5.43
C LYS A 240 5.99 24.03 6.78
N VAL A 241 6.73 23.38 7.67
CA VAL A 241 7.04 23.89 9.02
C VAL A 241 7.88 25.17 8.92
N VAL A 242 8.91 25.18 8.04
CA VAL A 242 9.78 26.33 7.82
C VAL A 242 9.01 27.54 7.25
N TYR A 243 8.22 27.31 6.22
CA TYR A 243 7.47 28.38 5.54
C TYR A 243 6.33 28.92 6.43
N ASP A 244 5.70 28.10 7.23
CA ASP A 244 4.73 28.57 8.24
C ASP A 244 5.37 29.56 9.23
N ALA A 245 6.56 29.26 9.72
CA ALA A 245 7.31 30.16 10.60
C ALA A 245 7.70 31.49 9.91
N MET A 246 7.82 31.49 8.58
CA MET A 246 8.12 32.66 7.76
C MET A 246 6.87 33.41 7.26
N GLY A 247 5.67 32.88 7.51
CA GLY A 247 4.42 33.44 7.00
C GLY A 247 4.22 33.23 5.49
N ILE A 248 4.84 32.20 4.91
CA ILE A 248 4.77 31.86 3.48
C ILE A 248 3.87 30.65 3.29
N ASP A 249 2.95 30.71 2.33
CA ASP A 249 2.09 29.57 1.98
C ASP A 249 2.86 28.54 1.13
N VAL A 250 3.15 27.37 1.71
CA VAL A 250 3.87 26.27 1.04
C VAL A 250 3.15 25.78 -0.22
N TRP A 251 1.81 25.82 -0.24
CA TRP A 251 1.01 25.36 -1.39
C TRP A 251 1.21 26.26 -2.60
N GLU A 252 1.31 27.57 -2.38
CA GLU A 252 1.66 28.55 -3.44
C GLU A 252 3.08 28.33 -3.95
N VAL A 253 4.03 28.07 -3.03
CA VAL A 253 5.42 27.76 -3.40
C VAL A 253 5.49 26.51 -4.27
N ILE A 254 4.80 25.44 -3.87
CA ILE A 254 4.77 24.18 -4.65
C ILE A 254 4.13 24.40 -6.01
N ARG A 255 3.00 25.13 -6.09
CA ARG A 255 2.35 25.46 -7.37
C ARG A 255 3.29 26.26 -8.28
N GLY A 256 3.97 27.25 -7.75
CA GLY A 256 4.96 28.03 -8.50
C GLY A 256 6.12 27.16 -8.99
N ALA A 257 6.69 26.32 -8.13
CA ALA A 257 7.79 25.42 -8.48
C ALA A 257 7.39 24.37 -9.53
N ALA A 258 6.15 23.87 -9.48
CA ALA A 258 5.61 22.88 -10.41
C ALA A 258 5.47 23.39 -11.85
N THR A 259 5.53 24.70 -12.08
CA THR A 259 5.55 25.28 -13.44
C THR A 259 6.87 25.02 -14.17
N LYS A 260 7.93 24.62 -13.44
CA LYS A 260 9.21 24.28 -14.04
C LYS A 260 9.10 22.92 -14.75
N PRO A 261 9.38 22.84 -16.07
CA PRO A 261 9.13 21.64 -16.85
C PRO A 261 10.13 20.51 -16.62
N PHE A 262 11.18 20.72 -15.84
CA PHE A 262 12.23 19.74 -15.55
C PHE A 262 12.84 19.96 -14.17
N GLY A 263 13.40 18.88 -13.58
CA GLY A 263 14.15 18.93 -12.31
C GLY A 263 13.30 19.25 -11.08
N TYR A 264 11.98 19.18 -11.18
CA TYR A 264 11.04 19.29 -10.07
C TYR A 264 9.84 18.37 -10.30
N MET A 265 9.52 17.55 -9.31
CA MET A 265 8.30 16.75 -9.24
C MET A 265 7.53 17.20 -8.00
N PRO A 266 6.29 17.68 -8.11
CA PRO A 266 5.55 18.18 -6.96
C PRO A 266 5.16 17.05 -6.01
N PHE A 267 5.45 17.25 -4.72
CA PHE A 267 4.89 16.54 -3.59
C PHE A 267 4.18 17.53 -2.69
N TYR A 268 3.23 17.08 -1.92
CA TYR A 268 2.39 17.95 -1.09
C TYR A 268 2.50 17.54 0.38
N PRO A 269 2.55 18.52 1.30
CA PRO A 269 2.57 18.23 2.72
C PRO A 269 1.25 17.62 3.19
N GLY A 270 1.29 17.03 4.39
CA GLY A 270 0.12 16.44 5.00
C GLY A 270 0.37 16.06 6.45
N PRO A 271 -0.64 15.50 7.13
CA PRO A 271 -0.57 15.22 8.57
C PRO A 271 0.30 14.01 8.93
N GLY A 272 1.06 13.48 7.98
CA GLY A 272 1.91 12.31 8.10
C GLY A 272 1.81 11.40 6.88
N LEU A 273 2.53 10.27 6.94
CA LEU A 273 2.45 9.21 5.92
C LEU A 273 1.38 8.20 6.29
N GLY A 274 0.68 7.70 5.27
CA GLY A 274 -0.26 6.60 5.39
C GLY A 274 -0.09 5.59 4.25
N GLY A 275 -0.89 4.51 4.30
CA GLY A 275 -0.79 3.38 3.40
C GLY A 275 0.26 2.37 3.82
N HIS A 276 0.16 1.15 3.29
CA HIS A 276 0.98 0.02 3.72
C HIS A 276 2.47 0.14 3.33
N CYS A 277 2.80 0.83 2.22
CA CYS A 277 4.14 0.75 1.62
C CYS A 277 5.09 1.85 2.12
N ILE A 278 4.67 3.14 2.02
CA ILE A 278 5.59 4.27 2.25
C ILE A 278 6.10 4.37 3.70
N PRO A 279 5.29 4.11 4.74
CA PRO A 279 5.77 4.10 6.11
C PRO A 279 6.63 2.89 6.48
N ILE A 280 6.60 1.81 5.69
CA ILE A 280 7.13 0.48 6.02
C ILE A 280 8.38 0.16 5.19
N ASP A 281 8.27 0.17 3.86
CA ASP A 281 9.28 -0.36 2.94
C ASP A 281 10.66 0.30 3.05
N PRO A 282 10.80 1.63 3.29
CA PRO A 282 12.11 2.25 3.48
C PRO A 282 12.92 1.63 4.62
N PHE A 283 12.24 1.17 5.67
CA PHE A 283 12.91 0.55 6.83
C PHE A 283 13.45 -0.85 6.55
N TYR A 284 12.94 -1.55 5.53
CA TYR A 284 13.54 -2.78 5.04
C TYR A 284 14.99 -2.55 4.58
N LEU A 285 15.23 -1.48 3.81
CA LEU A 285 16.58 -1.14 3.39
C LEU A 285 17.45 -0.65 4.55
N THR A 286 16.89 0.13 5.46
CA THR A 286 17.60 0.58 6.68
C THR A 286 18.06 -0.60 7.53
N TRP A 287 17.18 -1.58 7.74
CA TRP A 287 17.51 -2.80 8.47
C TRP A 287 18.62 -3.58 7.75
N ARG A 288 18.47 -3.80 6.44
CA ARG A 288 19.45 -4.55 5.63
C ARG A 288 20.81 -3.85 5.56
N ALA A 289 20.84 -2.53 5.42
CA ALA A 289 22.07 -1.74 5.31
C ALA A 289 22.98 -1.87 6.56
N ARG A 290 22.40 -2.16 7.74
CA ARG A 290 23.17 -2.39 8.97
C ARG A 290 24.09 -3.59 8.88
N GLU A 291 23.74 -4.62 8.10
CA GLU A 291 24.61 -5.78 7.88
C GLU A 291 25.89 -5.43 7.09
N PHE A 292 25.87 -4.29 6.40
CA PHE A 292 26.99 -3.78 5.61
C PHE A 292 27.68 -2.58 6.29
N ASP A 293 27.33 -2.28 7.56
CA ASP A 293 27.83 -1.11 8.30
C ASP A 293 27.58 0.24 7.59
N VAL A 294 26.48 0.35 6.81
CA VAL A 294 26.11 1.55 6.07
C VAL A 294 24.91 2.25 6.74
N PRO A 295 25.04 3.47 7.27
CA PRO A 295 23.92 4.22 7.82
C PRO A 295 23.05 4.84 6.72
N THR A 296 21.73 4.74 6.87
CA THR A 296 20.74 5.27 5.91
C THR A 296 20.18 6.62 6.35
N ARG A 297 21.00 7.65 6.43
CA ARG A 297 20.70 8.95 7.05
C ARG A 297 19.44 9.63 6.47
N PHE A 298 19.28 9.69 5.15
CA PHE A 298 18.11 10.31 4.51
C PHE A 298 16.81 9.54 4.78
N ILE A 299 16.88 8.22 4.84
CA ILE A 299 15.71 7.36 5.05
C ILE A 299 15.23 7.51 6.49
N GLU A 300 16.15 7.42 7.45
CA GLU A 300 15.85 7.54 8.88
C GLU A 300 15.31 8.93 9.20
N LEU A 301 15.98 9.99 8.72
CA LEU A 301 15.54 11.38 8.90
C LEU A 301 14.16 11.63 8.29
N ALA A 302 13.90 11.12 7.06
CA ALA A 302 12.59 11.23 6.45
C ALA A 302 11.50 10.55 7.28
N GLY A 303 11.81 9.39 7.86
CA GLY A 303 10.92 8.69 8.78
C GLY A 303 10.62 9.52 10.06
N GLU A 304 11.62 10.15 10.63
CA GLU A 304 11.46 11.04 11.82
C GLU A 304 10.57 12.23 11.49
N ILE A 305 10.85 12.96 10.41
CA ILE A 305 10.07 14.14 9.98
C ILE A 305 8.61 13.76 9.77
N ASN A 306 8.36 12.72 8.96
CA ASN A 306 7.00 12.30 8.65
C ASN A 306 6.22 11.80 9.88
N THR A 307 6.89 11.13 10.81
CA THR A 307 6.28 10.65 12.07
C THR A 307 5.98 11.80 13.03
N ALA A 308 6.68 12.92 12.93
CA ALA A 308 6.46 14.11 13.78
C ALA A 308 5.24 14.94 13.32
N MET A 309 4.81 14.84 12.05
CA MET A 309 3.75 15.68 11.48
C MET A 309 2.42 15.63 12.23
N PRO A 310 1.90 14.47 12.70
CA PRO A 310 0.65 14.49 13.45
C PRO A 310 0.73 15.36 14.72
N ARG A 311 1.85 15.36 15.41
CA ARG A 311 2.03 16.23 16.61
C ARG A 311 2.06 17.70 16.22
N TYR A 312 2.77 18.05 15.16
CA TYR A 312 2.77 19.41 14.62
C TYR A 312 1.35 19.88 14.31
N VAL A 313 0.54 19.06 13.65
CA VAL A 313 -0.87 19.38 13.34
C VAL A 313 -1.68 19.62 14.61
N ILE A 314 -1.55 18.76 15.63
CA ILE A 314 -2.26 18.92 16.90
C ILE A 314 -1.82 20.19 17.63
N ASP A 315 -0.54 20.54 17.63
CA ASP A 315 -0.04 21.79 18.23
C ASP A 315 -0.58 23.02 17.50
N ARG A 316 -0.68 22.97 16.17
CA ARG A 316 -1.32 24.03 15.38
C ARG A 316 -2.82 24.14 15.65
N LEU A 317 -3.54 23.02 15.73
CA LEU A 317 -4.96 23.01 16.10
C LEU A 317 -5.18 23.60 17.51
N ARG A 318 -4.33 23.24 18.47
CA ARG A 318 -4.38 23.82 19.83
C ARG A 318 -4.22 25.34 19.80
N ALA A 319 -3.24 25.86 19.07
CA ALA A 319 -3.01 27.29 18.97
C ALA A 319 -4.18 28.02 18.27
N VAL A 320 -4.78 27.42 17.26
CA VAL A 320 -5.95 27.97 16.56
C VAL A 320 -7.17 28.01 17.47
N LEU A 321 -7.41 26.93 18.21
CA LEU A 321 -8.55 26.83 19.13
C LEU A 321 -8.40 27.79 20.32
N ASP A 322 -7.21 27.87 20.90
CA ASP A 322 -6.91 28.82 22.00
C ASP A 322 -7.09 30.27 21.56
N GLY A 323 -6.58 30.63 20.37
CA GLY A 323 -6.74 31.97 19.82
C GLY A 323 -8.20 32.35 19.48
N ALA A 324 -9.02 31.39 19.05
CA ALA A 324 -10.40 31.62 18.65
C ALA A 324 -11.37 31.59 19.85
N THR A 325 -11.16 30.73 20.82
CA THR A 325 -12.12 30.43 21.89
C THR A 325 -11.61 30.71 23.30
N GLY A 326 -10.30 30.93 23.47
CA GLY A 326 -9.62 31.00 24.79
C GLY A 326 -9.60 29.66 25.52
N ARG A 327 -9.80 28.54 24.82
CA ARG A 327 -9.84 27.19 25.37
C ARG A 327 -8.78 26.31 24.70
N GLY A 328 -8.18 25.40 25.48
CA GLY A 328 -7.32 24.35 24.93
C GLY A 328 -8.13 23.17 24.40
N LEU A 329 -7.43 22.09 24.03
CA LEU A 329 -8.05 20.86 23.50
C LEU A 329 -8.82 20.07 24.57
N ASN A 330 -8.52 20.21 25.85
CA ASN A 330 -9.19 19.47 26.90
C ASN A 330 -10.67 19.84 27.01
N GLY A 331 -11.53 18.87 26.76
CA GLY A 331 -12.98 19.03 26.73
C GLY A 331 -13.56 19.60 25.44
N ALA A 332 -12.72 19.90 24.42
CA ALA A 332 -13.18 20.38 23.13
C ALA A 332 -13.79 19.27 22.30
N ASP A 333 -14.87 19.60 21.58
CA ASP A 333 -15.54 18.71 20.62
C ASP A 333 -14.95 18.97 19.22
N ILE A 334 -14.22 17.99 18.65
CA ILE A 334 -13.46 18.12 17.39
C ILE A 334 -14.05 17.20 16.31
N LEU A 335 -14.38 17.77 15.16
CA LEU A 335 -14.70 17.01 13.95
C LEU A 335 -13.46 16.70 13.14
N LEU A 336 -13.08 15.42 13.06
CA LEU A 336 -12.01 14.94 12.18
C LEU A 336 -12.61 14.54 10.83
N VAL A 337 -12.20 15.19 9.75
CA VAL A 337 -12.70 14.95 8.39
C VAL A 337 -11.71 14.11 7.59
N GLY A 338 -12.16 12.92 7.18
CA GLY A 338 -11.39 11.95 6.43
C GLY A 338 -10.47 11.12 7.33
N VAL A 339 -10.80 9.82 7.50
CA VAL A 339 -9.98 8.87 8.28
C VAL A 339 -9.25 7.85 7.40
N ALA A 340 -9.60 7.71 6.12
CA ALA A 340 -8.81 6.96 5.17
C ALA A 340 -7.41 7.58 4.95
N TYR A 341 -6.42 6.77 4.58
CA TYR A 341 -5.06 7.28 4.39
C TYR A 341 -4.90 8.15 3.13
N LYS A 342 -5.79 8.00 2.16
CA LYS A 342 -5.75 8.68 0.87
C LYS A 342 -7.16 9.09 0.45
N LYS A 343 -7.22 10.13 -0.37
CA LYS A 343 -8.45 10.66 -0.98
C LYS A 343 -9.21 9.59 -1.78
N ASN A 344 -10.54 9.53 -1.58
CA ASN A 344 -11.47 8.69 -2.33
C ASN A 344 -11.21 7.18 -2.26
N VAL A 345 -10.67 6.70 -1.14
CA VAL A 345 -10.52 5.28 -0.83
C VAL A 345 -11.08 4.98 0.55
N SER A 346 -11.42 3.72 0.80
CA SER A 346 -11.86 3.23 2.12
C SER A 346 -10.71 2.68 2.99
N ASP A 347 -9.47 2.62 2.46
CA ASP A 347 -8.33 2.01 3.12
C ASP A 347 -7.79 2.88 4.25
N MET A 348 -7.77 2.32 5.47
CA MET A 348 -7.33 2.99 6.69
C MET A 348 -5.94 2.54 7.17
N ARG A 349 -5.26 1.65 6.45
CA ARG A 349 -3.97 1.11 6.88
C ARG A 349 -2.95 2.23 7.07
N GLU A 350 -2.31 2.26 8.24
CA GLU A 350 -1.32 3.29 8.63
C GLU A 350 -1.82 4.74 8.40
N SER A 351 -3.14 4.97 8.47
CA SER A 351 -3.68 6.31 8.28
C SER A 351 -3.20 7.28 9.36
N PRO A 352 -2.61 8.43 8.99
CA PRO A 352 -2.21 9.44 9.96
C PRO A 352 -3.41 10.05 10.73
N ALA A 353 -4.62 9.96 10.19
CA ALA A 353 -5.84 10.40 10.87
C ALA A 353 -6.11 9.61 12.15
N MET A 354 -5.75 8.33 12.19
CA MET A 354 -5.87 7.51 13.40
C MET A 354 -4.92 8.01 14.50
N ARG A 355 -3.70 8.39 14.13
CA ARG A 355 -2.76 9.01 15.07
C ARG A 355 -3.23 10.38 15.54
N LEU A 356 -3.84 11.18 14.66
CA LEU A 356 -4.46 12.45 15.04
C LEU A 356 -5.60 12.23 16.04
N MET A 357 -6.49 11.27 15.77
CA MET A 357 -7.59 10.93 16.69
C MET A 357 -7.08 10.51 18.06
N GLN A 358 -6.05 9.68 18.11
CA GLN A 358 -5.41 9.28 19.37
C GLN A 358 -4.82 10.49 20.13
N LEU A 359 -4.08 11.35 19.43
CA LEU A 359 -3.48 12.54 20.04
C LEU A 359 -4.53 13.54 20.55
N LEU A 360 -5.67 13.66 19.85
CA LEU A 360 -6.79 14.47 20.32
C LEU A 360 -7.35 13.94 21.63
N GLU A 361 -7.63 12.63 21.71
CA GLU A 361 -8.15 12.00 22.92
C GLU A 361 -7.13 11.99 24.08
N GLU A 362 -5.85 11.77 23.79
CA GLU A 362 -4.74 11.91 24.77
C GLU A 362 -4.69 13.35 25.35
N ALA A 363 -5.07 14.35 24.56
CA ALA A 363 -5.16 15.74 25.01
C ALA A 363 -6.50 16.08 25.71
N GLY A 364 -7.40 15.12 25.86
CA GLY A 364 -8.69 15.26 26.52
C GLY A 364 -9.81 15.83 25.63
N ALA A 365 -9.60 15.92 24.31
CA ALA A 365 -10.64 16.30 23.35
C ALA A 365 -11.59 15.11 23.09
N LYS A 366 -12.82 15.44 22.67
CA LYS A 366 -13.78 14.46 22.15
C LYS A 366 -13.74 14.50 20.63
N ALA A 367 -13.18 13.46 20.01
CA ALA A 367 -13.07 13.36 18.57
C ALA A 367 -14.22 12.54 17.98
N GLN A 368 -14.96 13.15 17.06
CA GLN A 368 -15.86 12.44 16.13
C GLN A 368 -15.30 12.55 14.73
N PHE A 369 -15.64 11.61 13.86
CA PHE A 369 -15.12 11.68 12.48
C PHE A 369 -16.25 11.64 11.44
N LEU A 370 -15.99 12.30 10.32
CA LEU A 370 -16.79 12.27 9.11
C LEU A 370 -15.96 11.70 7.97
N ASP A 371 -16.39 10.60 7.38
CA ASP A 371 -15.74 10.00 6.20
C ASP A 371 -16.80 9.34 5.31
N PRO A 372 -16.91 9.73 4.03
CA PRO A 372 -17.92 9.17 3.14
C PRO A 372 -17.60 7.74 2.67
N HIS A 373 -16.38 7.26 2.86
CA HIS A 373 -15.93 5.94 2.43
C HIS A 373 -15.73 4.97 3.59
N VAL A 374 -15.70 5.48 4.83
CA VAL A 374 -15.50 4.68 6.05
C VAL A 374 -16.66 4.96 7.01
N PRO A 375 -17.75 4.20 6.92
CA PRO A 375 -18.91 4.39 7.80
C PRO A 375 -18.64 3.97 9.25
N GLU A 376 -17.70 3.06 9.46
CA GLU A 376 -17.30 2.55 10.77
C GLU A 376 -15.83 2.14 10.73
N ILE A 377 -15.09 2.37 11.80
CA ILE A 377 -13.68 1.98 11.90
C ILE A 377 -13.59 0.44 12.01
N PRO A 378 -12.94 -0.24 11.04
CA PRO A 378 -12.79 -1.68 11.06
C PRO A 378 -11.78 -2.12 12.13
N PRO A 379 -11.70 -3.42 12.46
CA PRO A 379 -10.63 -3.97 13.26
C PRO A 379 -9.25 -3.60 12.69
N MET A 380 -8.38 -3.04 13.53
CA MET A 380 -7.04 -2.58 13.15
C MET A 380 -5.98 -3.21 14.04
N ARG A 381 -4.80 -3.46 13.49
CA ARG A 381 -3.64 -3.99 14.24
C ARG A 381 -3.21 -3.05 15.37
N GLU A 382 -3.18 -1.76 15.07
CA GLU A 382 -2.98 -0.66 16.02
C GLU A 382 -4.32 0.05 16.21
N TYR A 383 -4.53 0.85 17.19
CA TYR A 383 -5.77 1.62 17.38
C TYR A 383 -7.05 0.79 17.60
N GLY A 384 -6.96 -0.43 18.14
CA GLY A 384 -8.13 -1.27 18.46
C GLY A 384 -9.14 -0.60 19.41
N GLN A 385 -8.73 0.44 20.16
CA GLN A 385 -9.61 1.26 20.99
C GLN A 385 -10.65 2.06 20.17
N PHE A 386 -10.46 2.21 18.88
CA PHE A 386 -11.39 2.91 17.98
C PHE A 386 -12.27 1.98 17.14
N GLU A 387 -12.06 0.67 17.24
CA GLU A 387 -12.85 -0.33 16.52
C GLU A 387 -14.36 -0.14 16.76
N ALA A 388 -15.15 -0.33 15.71
CA ALA A 388 -16.60 -0.16 15.70
C ALA A 388 -17.08 1.28 16.04
N ARG A 389 -16.20 2.28 16.03
CA ARG A 389 -16.63 3.68 16.12
C ARG A 389 -17.25 4.08 14.78
N ALA A 390 -18.51 4.52 14.82
CA ALA A 390 -19.25 4.97 13.64
C ALA A 390 -18.87 6.41 13.25
N ALA A 391 -18.87 6.69 11.95
CA ALA A 391 -18.83 8.05 11.41
C ALA A 391 -20.10 8.83 11.83
N ILE A 392 -19.96 10.13 12.06
CA ILE A 392 -21.13 11.01 12.19
C ILE A 392 -21.83 11.11 10.82
N ALA A 393 -23.17 11.05 10.82
CA ALA A 393 -23.90 11.26 9.59
C ALA A 393 -23.79 12.72 9.14
N PRO A 394 -23.63 13.00 7.82
CA PRO A 394 -23.47 14.36 7.31
C PRO A 394 -24.57 15.34 7.78
N GLU A 395 -25.81 14.88 7.88
CA GLU A 395 -26.97 15.65 8.34
C GLU A 395 -26.90 16.02 9.82
N ASP A 396 -26.18 15.28 10.65
CA ASP A 396 -26.05 15.52 12.09
C ASP A 396 -24.90 16.47 12.44
N VAL A 397 -23.96 16.71 11.50
CA VAL A 397 -22.76 17.53 11.71
C VAL A 397 -23.11 18.95 12.22
N ALA A 398 -24.11 19.59 11.62
CA ALA A 398 -24.49 20.95 11.99
C ALA A 398 -25.10 21.03 13.40
N ALA A 399 -25.77 19.99 13.88
CA ALA A 399 -26.40 19.94 15.19
C ALA A 399 -25.44 19.54 16.33
N ALA A 400 -24.29 18.93 16.01
CA ALA A 400 -23.37 18.40 16.99
C ALA A 400 -22.58 19.46 17.78
N GLY A 401 -22.41 20.69 17.22
CA GLY A 401 -21.83 21.82 17.94
C GLY A 401 -20.32 21.70 18.18
N PHE A 402 -19.53 21.43 17.13
CA PHE A 402 -18.08 21.28 17.20
C PHE A 402 -17.36 22.61 17.51
N ASP A 403 -16.29 22.53 18.33
CA ASP A 403 -15.41 23.65 18.64
C ASP A 403 -14.38 23.91 17.53
N ALA A 404 -14.02 22.90 16.74
CA ALA A 404 -13.16 23.02 15.55
C ALA A 404 -13.34 21.84 14.59
N VAL A 405 -12.96 22.06 13.31
CA VAL A 405 -12.86 21.04 12.27
C VAL A 405 -11.39 20.83 11.95
N LEU A 406 -10.95 19.55 11.88
CA LEU A 406 -9.61 19.14 11.43
C LEU A 406 -9.74 18.29 10.16
N ILE A 407 -9.30 18.79 9.01
CA ILE A 407 -9.31 18.06 7.75
C ILE A 407 -7.99 17.27 7.64
N ALA A 408 -8.08 15.94 7.72
CA ALA A 408 -6.94 15.02 7.58
C ALA A 408 -6.86 14.40 6.19
N THR A 409 -8.01 14.07 5.56
CA THR A 409 -8.09 13.57 4.18
C THR A 409 -9.20 14.29 3.42
N ASP A 410 -8.91 14.72 2.19
CA ASP A 410 -9.74 15.66 1.40
C ASP A 410 -10.63 14.94 0.37
N HIS A 411 -11.51 14.02 0.81
CA HIS A 411 -12.45 13.30 -0.05
C HIS A 411 -13.32 14.25 -0.90
N ASP A 412 -13.57 13.87 -2.15
CA ASP A 412 -14.41 14.68 -3.05
C ASP A 412 -15.89 14.68 -2.67
N ALA A 413 -16.35 13.61 -2.03
CA ALA A 413 -17.74 13.46 -1.60
C ALA A 413 -18.09 14.27 -0.33
N VAL A 414 -17.11 14.92 0.32
CA VAL A 414 -17.37 15.81 1.46
C VAL A 414 -17.84 17.18 0.99
N ASP A 415 -18.94 17.69 1.56
CA ASP A 415 -19.38 19.07 1.36
C ASP A 415 -18.63 20.02 2.30
N TYR A 416 -17.54 20.60 1.78
CA TYR A 416 -16.70 21.54 2.53
C TYR A 416 -17.36 22.90 2.78
N ALA A 417 -18.34 23.31 1.97
CA ALA A 417 -19.07 24.54 2.22
C ALA A 417 -19.88 24.43 3.50
N THR A 418 -20.61 23.34 3.70
CA THR A 418 -21.34 23.05 4.93
C THR A 418 -20.43 23.03 6.16
N LEU A 419 -19.18 22.55 6.04
CA LEU A 419 -18.22 22.60 7.15
C LEU A 419 -17.83 24.03 7.55
N LEU A 420 -17.76 24.96 6.59
CA LEU A 420 -17.52 26.37 6.87
C LEU A 420 -18.72 27.05 7.54
N ASP A 421 -19.95 26.61 7.23
CA ASP A 421 -21.18 27.14 7.83
C ASP A 421 -21.33 26.79 9.33
N LEU A 422 -20.51 25.87 9.87
CA LEU A 422 -20.45 25.59 11.30
C LEU A 422 -19.96 26.77 12.13
N GLY A 423 -19.28 27.73 11.50
CA GLY A 423 -18.80 28.96 12.16
C GLY A 423 -17.62 28.76 13.13
N CYS A 424 -17.10 27.55 13.27
CA CYS A 424 -15.93 27.24 14.08
C CYS A 424 -14.63 27.25 13.23
N PRO A 425 -13.45 27.34 13.86
CA PRO A 425 -12.17 27.25 13.16
C PRO A 425 -12.00 25.96 12.38
N VAL A 426 -11.41 26.04 11.18
CA VAL A 426 -11.07 24.89 10.33
C VAL A 426 -9.55 24.82 10.19
N VAL A 427 -8.97 23.69 10.59
CA VAL A 427 -7.55 23.37 10.35
C VAL A 427 -7.47 22.43 9.17
N ASP A 428 -6.85 22.89 8.10
CA ASP A 428 -6.82 22.20 6.81
C ASP A 428 -5.39 21.73 6.47
N THR A 429 -5.14 20.43 6.58
CA THR A 429 -3.83 19.83 6.30
C THR A 429 -3.65 19.42 4.83
N ARG A 430 -4.69 19.60 4.00
CA ARG A 430 -4.70 19.15 2.61
C ARG A 430 -4.95 20.29 1.60
N ASN A 431 -5.06 21.52 2.09
CA ASN A 431 -5.49 22.65 1.27
C ASN A 431 -6.84 22.43 0.57
N ALA A 432 -7.69 21.62 1.19
CA ALA A 432 -8.96 21.15 0.63
C ALA A 432 -9.92 22.29 0.32
N ILE A 433 -9.99 23.28 1.21
CA ILE A 433 -10.86 24.46 1.10
C ILE A 433 -10.39 25.35 -0.05
N ALA A 434 -9.11 25.73 -0.08
CA ALA A 434 -8.55 26.60 -1.12
C ALA A 434 -8.59 25.95 -2.52
N ASN A 435 -8.32 24.64 -2.61
CA ASN A 435 -8.39 23.90 -3.88
C ASN A 435 -9.80 23.90 -4.50
N ARG A 436 -10.84 24.15 -3.70
CA ARG A 436 -12.25 24.26 -4.14
C ARG A 436 -12.70 25.71 -4.34
N GLY A 437 -11.80 26.69 -4.17
CA GLY A 437 -12.12 28.11 -4.31
C GLY A 437 -13.06 28.67 -3.24
N LEU A 438 -13.16 27.98 -2.10
CA LEU A 438 -14.02 28.38 -0.98
C LEU A 438 -13.34 29.45 -0.09
N PRO A 439 -14.13 30.24 0.69
CA PRO A 439 -13.60 31.27 1.58
C PRO A 439 -12.63 30.71 2.64
N LEU A 440 -11.57 31.47 2.94
CA LEU A 440 -10.51 31.09 3.88
C LEU A 440 -10.56 31.84 5.22
N THR A 441 -11.62 32.60 5.50
CA THR A 441 -11.70 33.51 6.66
C THR A 441 -11.48 32.83 8.00
N GLN A 442 -11.95 31.57 8.15
CA GLN A 442 -11.81 30.79 9.38
C GLN A 442 -10.89 29.57 9.20
N VAL A 443 -10.13 29.54 8.11
CA VAL A 443 -9.29 28.40 7.72
C VAL A 443 -7.83 28.67 8.03
N THR A 444 -7.22 27.78 8.78
CA THR A 444 -5.77 27.74 8.98
C THR A 444 -5.21 26.56 8.19
N LYS A 445 -4.36 26.84 7.20
CA LYS A 445 -3.65 25.82 6.45
C LYS A 445 -2.47 25.28 7.27
N VAL A 446 -2.41 23.97 7.47
CA VAL A 446 -1.39 23.31 8.29
C VAL A 446 -0.67 22.22 7.53
#